data_c749b7af5c5d57d2bce093c6c881d93a
#
_entry.id   c749b7af5c5d57d2bce093c6c881d93a
#
_cell.length_a   1.000
_cell.length_b   1.000
_cell.length_c   1.000
_cell.angle_alpha   90.00
_cell.angle_beta   90.00
_cell.angle_gamma   90.00
#
_symmetry.space_group_name_H-M   'P 1'
#
loop_
_entity.id
_entity.type
_entity.pdbx_description
1 polymer ?
#
loop_
_entity_poly.entity_id
_entity_poly.type
_entity_poly.pdbx_seq_one_letter_code
_entity_poly.pdbx_strand_id
1 'polypeptide(L)'
;MKNNFNELNLNSNIILGLEKQGITVPTEIQSLVIPNVLENKDIIAEAYTGSGKTLAFVAPLFQKIDTSKRESQVLILAPTHELVIQITEQIKLLAKNSEVPVTSLSIIGEASIEKQIKKIKETKPHMVVGSAGRILD
;
A
#
# COMPACT_ATOMS: atom_id res chain seq x y z
N MET A 1 -3.81 16.87 15.58
CA MET A 1 -4.17 16.07 14.40
C MET A 1 -4.40 17.00 13.21
N LYS A 2 -3.93 16.62 12.05
CA LYS A 2 -4.12 17.41 10.83
C LYS A 2 -5.58 17.31 10.35
N ASN A 3 -6.06 18.36 9.73
CA ASN A 3 -7.47 18.46 9.29
C ASN A 3 -7.68 18.00 7.84
N ASN A 4 -6.62 17.91 7.03
CA ASN A 4 -6.73 17.44 5.66
C ASN A 4 -5.43 16.81 5.20
N PHE A 5 -5.51 16.04 4.10
CA PHE A 5 -4.36 15.31 3.56
C PHE A 5 -3.32 16.21 2.89
N ASN A 6 -3.68 17.41 2.48
CA ASN A 6 -2.73 18.35 1.92
C ASN A 6 -1.64 18.73 2.93
N GLU A 7 -2.02 18.81 4.20
CA GLU A 7 -1.08 19.12 5.28
C GLU A 7 -0.08 17.99 5.55
N LEU A 8 -0.33 16.81 5.00
CA LEU A 8 0.53 15.63 5.16
C LEU A 8 1.53 15.46 4.01
N ASN A 9 1.54 16.39 3.06
CA ASN A 9 2.44 16.40 1.90
C ASN A 9 2.15 15.30 0.87
N LEU A 10 0.91 14.78 0.84
CA LEU A 10 0.48 13.87 -0.22
C LEU A 10 0.19 14.63 -1.51
N ASN A 11 0.48 14.00 -2.65
CA ASN A 11 0.17 14.54 -3.96
C ASN A 11 -1.34 14.63 -4.18
N SER A 12 -1.76 15.61 -4.97
CA SER A 12 -3.17 15.84 -5.27
C SER A 12 -3.86 14.62 -5.90
N ASN A 13 -3.17 13.86 -6.73
CA ASN A 13 -3.73 12.64 -7.35
C ASN A 13 -4.11 11.60 -6.30
N ILE A 14 -3.25 11.38 -5.32
CA ILE A 14 -3.49 10.42 -4.25
C ILE A 14 -4.64 10.91 -3.37
N ILE A 15 -4.65 12.19 -3.04
CA ILE A 15 -5.73 12.80 -2.26
C ILE A 15 -7.06 12.65 -2.98
N LEU A 16 -7.10 12.88 -4.28
CA LEU A 16 -8.30 12.70 -5.08
C LEU A 16 -8.79 11.25 -5.06
N GLY A 17 -7.85 10.30 -5.13
CA GLY A 17 -8.17 8.88 -5.02
C GLY A 17 -8.81 8.54 -3.68
N LEU A 18 -8.32 9.12 -2.60
CA LEU A 18 -8.91 8.96 -1.26
C LEU A 18 -10.30 9.59 -1.19
N GLU A 19 -10.46 10.78 -1.74
CA GLU A 19 -11.75 11.48 -1.78
C GLU A 19 -12.82 10.66 -2.52
N LYS A 20 -12.45 9.99 -3.60
CA LYS A 20 -13.38 9.13 -4.33
C LYS A 20 -13.87 7.94 -3.52
N GLN A 21 -13.13 7.57 -2.47
CA GLN A 21 -13.54 6.54 -1.52
C GLN A 21 -14.29 7.11 -0.32
N GLY A 22 -14.55 8.41 -0.30
CA GLY A 22 -15.17 9.08 0.83
C GLY A 22 -14.20 9.39 1.97
N ILE A 23 -12.91 9.28 1.73
CA ILE A 23 -11.88 9.52 2.75
C ILE A 23 -11.33 10.93 2.55
N THR A 24 -11.82 11.87 3.34
CA THR A 24 -11.51 13.29 3.17
C THR A 24 -10.74 13.90 4.33
N VAL A 25 -10.84 13.28 5.52
CA VAL A 25 -10.17 13.75 6.72
C VAL A 25 -9.25 12.63 7.23
N PRO A 26 -7.96 12.91 7.45
CA PRO A 26 -7.06 11.87 7.94
C PRO A 26 -7.39 11.46 9.37
N THR A 27 -7.23 10.16 9.66
CA THR A 27 -7.30 9.65 11.02
C THR A 27 -6.03 10.03 11.76
N GLU A 28 -6.03 9.82 13.09
CA GLU A 28 -4.86 10.11 13.91
C GLU A 28 -3.62 9.35 13.43
N ILE A 29 -3.76 8.04 13.19
CA ILE A 29 -2.61 7.23 12.74
C ILE A 29 -2.11 7.68 11.36
N GLN A 30 -3.00 8.07 10.46
CA GLN A 30 -2.63 8.60 9.16
C GLN A 30 -1.85 9.91 9.30
N SER A 31 -2.30 10.80 10.16
CA SER A 31 -1.63 12.08 10.41
C SER A 31 -0.23 11.92 10.96
N LEU A 32 -0.01 10.89 11.77
CA LEU A 32 1.30 10.61 12.37
C LEU A 32 2.24 9.87 11.42
N VAL A 33 1.73 8.89 10.70
CA VAL A 33 2.55 7.97 9.89
C VAL A 33 2.91 8.55 8.53
N ILE A 34 1.95 9.13 7.82
CA ILE A 34 2.18 9.56 6.43
C ILE A 34 3.37 10.50 6.28
N PRO A 35 3.49 11.60 7.05
CA PRO A 35 4.64 12.49 6.87
C PRO A 35 5.97 11.80 7.16
N ASN A 36 6.01 10.90 8.14
CA ASN A 36 7.24 10.20 8.51
C ASN A 36 7.68 9.20 7.45
N VAL A 37 6.74 8.51 6.82
CA VAL A 37 7.05 7.62 5.69
C VAL A 37 7.63 8.43 4.52
N LEU A 38 7.03 9.58 4.22
CA LEU A 38 7.50 10.44 3.13
C LEU A 38 8.91 10.98 3.40
N GLU A 39 9.29 11.13 4.66
CA GLU A 39 10.64 11.55 5.06
C GLU A 39 11.63 10.40 5.14
N ASN A 40 11.26 9.20 4.74
CA ASN A 40 12.09 7.98 4.75
C ASN A 40 12.51 7.52 6.15
N LYS A 41 11.67 7.77 7.14
CA LYS A 41 11.94 7.32 8.51
C LYS A 41 11.43 5.90 8.73
N ASP A 42 12.14 5.12 9.53
CA ASP A 42 11.66 3.83 10.02
C ASP A 42 10.62 4.08 11.09
N ILE A 43 9.52 3.33 11.07
CA ILE A 43 8.37 3.62 11.93
C ILE A 43 7.85 2.34 12.58
N ILE A 44 7.57 2.40 13.88
CA ILE A 44 6.80 1.40 14.58
C ILE A 44 5.53 2.12 15.04
N ALA A 45 4.38 1.66 14.55
CA ALA A 45 3.10 2.31 14.86
C ALA A 45 2.09 1.30 15.38
N GLU A 46 1.40 1.67 16.44
CA GLU A 46 0.30 0.89 16.99
C GLU A 46 -1.00 1.65 16.83
N ALA A 47 -2.04 0.95 16.42
CA ALA A 47 -3.38 1.52 16.30
C ALA A 47 -4.42 0.41 16.36
N TYR A 48 -5.60 0.75 16.84
CA TYR A 48 -6.70 -0.21 16.92
C TYR A 48 -7.26 -0.54 15.53
N THR A 49 -8.00 -1.65 15.43
CA THR A 49 -8.69 -2.05 14.20
C THR A 49 -9.69 -0.95 13.77
N GLY A 50 -9.69 -0.63 12.49
CA GLY A 50 -10.57 0.42 11.96
C GLY A 50 -10.02 1.83 12.05
N SER A 51 -8.77 1.98 12.49
CA SER A 51 -8.13 3.30 12.63
C SER A 51 -7.56 3.86 11.32
N GLY A 52 -7.65 3.11 10.21
CA GLY A 52 -7.09 3.55 8.93
C GLY A 52 -5.63 3.19 8.75
N LYS A 53 -5.12 2.17 9.44
CA LYS A 53 -3.71 1.76 9.38
C LYS A 53 -3.22 1.45 7.98
N THR A 54 -4.02 0.72 7.19
CA THR A 54 -3.58 0.30 5.86
C THR A 54 -3.26 1.49 4.97
N LEU A 55 -4.14 2.47 4.90
CA LEU A 55 -3.90 3.67 4.09
C LEU A 55 -2.81 4.56 4.69
N ALA A 56 -2.56 4.47 6.00
CA ALA A 56 -1.50 5.24 6.62
C ALA A 56 -0.13 4.90 6.04
N PHE A 57 0.09 3.66 5.60
CA PHE A 57 1.35 3.30 4.94
C PHE A 57 1.20 3.15 3.42
N VAL A 58 0.06 2.71 2.91
CA VAL A 58 -0.14 2.53 1.46
C VAL A 58 -0.10 3.86 0.72
N ALA A 59 -0.80 4.87 1.21
CA ALA A 59 -0.87 6.16 0.52
C ALA A 59 0.51 6.82 0.34
N PRO A 60 1.34 6.96 1.39
CA PRO A 60 2.67 7.54 1.18
C PRO A 60 3.59 6.65 0.37
N LEU A 61 3.45 5.32 0.46
CA LEU A 61 4.26 4.41 -0.36
C LEU A 61 3.94 4.57 -1.85
N PHE A 62 2.67 4.81 -2.20
CA PHE A 62 2.30 5.14 -3.58
C PHE A 62 3.10 6.32 -4.11
N GLN A 63 3.22 7.37 -3.30
CA GLN A 63 3.91 8.59 -3.71
C GLN A 63 5.41 8.35 -3.92
N LYS A 64 5.98 7.37 -3.23
CA LYS A 64 7.40 7.05 -3.34
C LYS A 64 7.72 6.10 -4.49
N ILE A 65 6.72 5.45 -5.08
CA ILE A 65 6.93 4.54 -6.19
C ILE A 65 7.19 5.30 -7.49
N ASP A 66 8.23 4.91 -8.20
CA ASP A 66 8.50 5.39 -9.55
C ASP A 66 7.78 4.47 -10.53
N THR A 67 6.62 4.89 -11.04
CA THR A 67 5.79 4.07 -11.91
C THR A 67 6.39 3.86 -13.30
N SER A 68 7.42 4.61 -13.66
CA SER A 68 8.12 4.42 -14.93
C SER A 68 9.04 3.19 -14.91
N LYS A 69 9.34 2.67 -13.73
CA LYS A 69 10.20 1.50 -13.57
C LYS A 69 9.36 0.26 -13.29
N ARG A 70 9.44 -0.72 -14.15
CA ARG A 70 8.72 -2.00 -14.00
C ARG A 70 9.54 -2.95 -13.13
N GLU A 71 9.59 -2.66 -11.85
CA GLU A 71 10.31 -3.46 -10.85
C GLU A 71 9.59 -3.37 -9.50
N SER A 72 9.81 -4.36 -8.66
CA SER A 72 9.24 -4.37 -7.30
C SER A 72 9.98 -3.38 -6.43
N GLN A 73 9.26 -2.43 -5.87
CA GLN A 73 9.81 -1.35 -5.05
C GLN A 73 9.32 -1.40 -3.60
N VAL A 74 8.21 -2.09 -3.35
CA VAL A 74 7.61 -2.20 -2.01
C VAL A 74 7.24 -3.64 -1.74
N LEU A 75 7.60 -4.13 -0.57
CA LEU A 75 7.20 -5.44 -0.07
C LEU A 75 6.39 -5.24 1.22
N ILE A 76 5.21 -5.81 1.26
CA ILE A 76 4.35 -5.76 2.44
C ILE A 76 4.13 -7.18 2.93
N LEU A 77 4.38 -7.40 4.22
CA LEU A 77 4.15 -8.70 4.86
C LEU A 77 2.94 -8.62 5.77
N ALA A 78 2.08 -9.62 5.71
CA ALA A 78 0.91 -9.71 6.56
C ALA A 78 0.79 -11.13 7.14
N PRO A 79 0.23 -11.27 8.35
CA PRO A 79 0.22 -12.58 9.03
C PRO A 79 -0.79 -13.58 8.49
N THR A 80 -1.84 -13.13 7.79
CA THR A 80 -2.89 -14.02 7.29
C THR A 80 -3.17 -13.78 5.81
N HIS A 81 -3.69 -14.82 5.14
CA HIS A 81 -4.13 -14.69 3.73
C HIS A 81 -5.21 -13.63 3.58
N GLU A 82 -6.15 -13.60 4.53
CA GLU A 82 -7.24 -12.64 4.51
C GLU A 82 -6.73 -11.20 4.53
N LEU A 83 -5.76 -10.91 5.38
CA LEU A 83 -5.18 -9.58 5.46
C LEU A 83 -4.38 -9.22 4.20
N VAL A 84 -3.66 -10.20 3.62
CA VAL A 84 -2.97 -10.00 2.32
C VAL A 84 -3.97 -9.56 1.25
N ILE A 85 -5.11 -10.24 1.18
CA ILE A 85 -6.16 -9.92 0.20
C ILE A 85 -6.73 -8.53 0.45
N GLN A 86 -7.03 -8.20 1.70
CA GLN A 86 -7.56 -6.87 2.07
C GLN A 86 -6.61 -5.75 1.70
N ILE A 87 -5.32 -5.91 2.00
CA ILE A 87 -4.31 -4.90 1.66
C ILE A 87 -4.20 -4.75 0.15
N THR A 88 -4.16 -5.86 -0.58
CA THR A 88 -4.06 -5.85 -2.04
C THR A 88 -5.27 -5.15 -2.67
N GLU A 89 -6.47 -5.37 -2.14
CA GLU A 89 -7.67 -4.69 -2.62
C GLU A 89 -7.61 -3.19 -2.39
N GLN A 90 -7.10 -2.76 -1.24
CA GLN A 90 -6.92 -1.33 -0.95
C GLN A 90 -5.93 -0.69 -1.92
N ILE A 91 -4.84 -1.39 -2.23
CA ILE A 91 -3.86 -0.92 -3.21
C ILE A 91 -4.49 -0.75 -4.58
N LYS A 92 -5.23 -1.75 -5.04
CA LYS A 92 -5.89 -1.71 -6.35
C LYS A 92 -6.93 -0.59 -6.43
N LEU A 93 -7.68 -0.40 -5.36
CA LEU A 93 -8.71 0.63 -5.30
C LEU A 93 -8.08 2.02 -5.34
N LEU A 94 -7.00 2.24 -4.60
CA LEU A 94 -6.30 3.52 -4.62
C LEU A 94 -5.67 3.78 -6.00
N ALA A 95 -5.08 2.77 -6.61
CA ALA A 95 -4.51 2.90 -7.96
C ALA A 95 -5.57 3.31 -8.97
N LYS A 96 -6.72 2.67 -8.92
CA LYS A 96 -7.85 2.98 -9.82
C LYS A 96 -8.35 4.41 -9.60
N ASN A 97 -8.60 4.77 -8.35
CA ASN A 97 -9.23 6.06 -8.02
C ASN A 97 -8.28 7.25 -8.15
N SER A 98 -7.00 7.04 -7.92
CA SER A 98 -5.99 8.10 -8.07
C SER A 98 -5.46 8.22 -9.49
N GLU A 99 -5.73 7.23 -10.33
CA GLU A 99 -5.17 7.12 -11.69
C GLU A 99 -3.65 7.03 -11.71
N VAL A 100 -3.04 6.68 -10.58
CA VAL A 100 -1.60 6.42 -10.50
C VAL A 100 -1.39 4.94 -10.87
N PRO A 101 -0.61 4.63 -11.90
CA PRO A 101 -0.52 3.27 -12.43
C PRO A 101 0.39 2.34 -11.62
N VAL A 102 0.14 2.25 -10.32
CA VAL A 102 0.83 1.32 -9.44
C VAL A 102 0.23 -0.07 -9.63
N THR A 103 1.08 -1.06 -9.87
CA THR A 103 0.66 -2.45 -9.99
C THR A 103 1.00 -3.22 -8.72
N SER A 104 0.18 -4.21 -8.39
CA SER A 104 0.37 -5.02 -7.20
C SER A 104 0.11 -6.48 -7.47
N LEU A 105 0.72 -7.34 -6.66
CA LEU A 105 0.51 -8.77 -6.73
C LEU A 105 0.46 -9.32 -5.31
N SER A 106 -0.54 -10.17 -5.02
CA SER A 106 -0.63 -10.89 -3.76
C SER A 106 0.03 -12.26 -3.91
N ILE A 107 0.77 -12.67 -2.89
CA ILE A 107 1.44 -13.97 -2.84
C ILE A 107 0.96 -14.70 -1.59
N ILE A 108 0.20 -15.77 -1.80
CA ILE A 108 -0.40 -16.54 -0.71
C ILE A 108 -0.11 -18.03 -0.88
N GLY A 109 -0.12 -18.78 0.23
CA GLY A 109 0.28 -20.18 0.27
C GLY A 109 -0.64 -21.17 -0.45
N GLU A 110 -1.85 -20.76 -0.81
CA GLU A 110 -2.82 -21.61 -1.49
C GLU A 110 -2.51 -21.80 -2.98
N ALA A 111 -1.72 -20.90 -3.56
CA ALA A 111 -1.35 -20.96 -4.96
C ALA A 111 -0.01 -21.68 -5.14
N SER A 112 0.23 -22.21 -6.34
CA SER A 112 1.50 -22.84 -6.68
C SER A 112 2.65 -21.82 -6.61
N ILE A 113 3.76 -22.18 -5.97
CA ILE A 113 4.97 -21.35 -5.92
C ILE A 113 5.46 -21.04 -7.33
N GLU A 114 5.49 -22.06 -8.19
CA GLU A 114 5.97 -21.91 -9.56
C GLU A 114 5.15 -20.91 -10.36
N LYS A 115 3.82 -20.98 -10.22
CA LYS A 115 2.92 -20.03 -10.90
C LYS A 115 3.09 -18.62 -10.37
N GLN A 116 3.32 -18.45 -9.07
CA GLN A 116 3.52 -17.14 -8.46
C GLN A 116 4.84 -16.51 -8.92
N ILE A 117 5.92 -17.30 -8.96
CA ILE A 117 7.21 -16.83 -9.47
C ILE A 117 7.09 -16.38 -10.92
N LYS A 118 6.41 -17.18 -11.74
CA LYS A 118 6.17 -16.83 -13.15
C LYS A 118 5.41 -15.52 -13.27
N LYS A 119 4.38 -15.34 -12.45
CA LYS A 119 3.57 -14.13 -12.47
C LYS A 119 4.36 -12.89 -12.05
N ILE A 120 5.23 -13.01 -11.06
CA ILE A 120 6.12 -11.92 -10.66
C ILE A 120 7.02 -11.51 -11.84
N LYS A 121 7.61 -12.48 -12.53
CA LYS A 121 8.50 -12.22 -13.65
C LYS A 121 7.79 -11.59 -14.85
N GLU A 122 6.54 -11.99 -15.10
CA GLU A 122 5.74 -11.47 -16.21
C GLU A 122 5.17 -10.08 -15.94
N THR A 123 4.63 -9.87 -14.75
CA THR A 123 3.94 -8.61 -14.41
C THR A 123 4.86 -7.53 -13.88
N LYS A 124 5.96 -7.91 -13.25
CA LYS A 124 6.91 -6.99 -12.61
C LYS A 124 6.18 -5.95 -11.76
N PRO A 125 5.42 -6.39 -10.73
CA PRO A 125 4.58 -5.49 -9.95
C PRO A 125 5.42 -4.52 -9.12
N HIS A 126 4.92 -3.30 -8.94
CA HIS A 126 5.56 -2.31 -8.08
C HIS A 126 5.47 -2.71 -6.61
N MET A 127 4.34 -3.29 -6.20
CA MET A 127 4.10 -3.71 -4.83
C MET A 127 3.79 -5.20 -4.76
N VAL A 128 4.45 -5.88 -3.85
CA VAL A 128 4.20 -7.30 -3.58
C VAL A 128 3.68 -7.41 -2.15
N VAL A 129 2.55 -8.08 -1.97
CA VAL A 129 1.94 -8.31 -0.67
C VAL A 129 1.86 -9.81 -0.43
N GLY A 130 2.40 -10.28 0.68
CA GLY A 130 2.38 -11.72 0.93
C GLY A 130 2.53 -12.09 2.39
N SER A 131 2.33 -13.38 2.69
CA SER A 131 2.64 -13.93 3.99
C SER A 131 4.14 -14.16 4.10
N ALA A 132 4.70 -14.03 5.31
CA ALA A 132 6.13 -14.18 5.52
C ALA A 132 6.65 -15.56 5.08
N GLY A 133 5.91 -16.63 5.37
CA GLY A 133 6.31 -17.98 4.96
C GLY A 133 6.40 -18.16 3.45
N ARG A 134 5.43 -17.63 2.71
CA ARG A 134 5.41 -17.74 1.25
C ARG A 134 6.49 -16.88 0.61
N ILE A 135 6.76 -15.70 1.15
CA ILE A 135 7.80 -14.80 0.62
C ILE A 135 9.20 -15.42 0.78
N LEU A 136 9.42 -16.19 1.86
CA LEU A 136 10.70 -16.86 2.08
C LEU A 136 10.92 -18.08 1.18
N ASP A 137 9.87 -18.61 0.57
CA ASP A 137 9.98 -19.77 -0.35
C ASP A 137 10.69 -19.42 -1.69
#